data_b7a87b9f928e9b050f729b2b5aba7bc5
#
_entry.id   b7a87b9f928e9b050f729b2b5aba7bc5
#
_cell.length_a   1.000
_cell.length_b   1.000
_cell.length_c   1.000
_cell.angle_alpha   90.00
_cell.angle_beta   90.00
_cell.angle_gamma   90.00
#
_symmetry.space_group_name_H-M   'P 1'
#
loop_
_entity.id
_entity.type
_entity.pdbx_description
1 polymer ?
#
loop_
_entity_poly.entity_id
_entity_poly.type
_entity_poly.pdbx_seq_one_letter_code
_entity_poly.pdbx_strand_id
1 'polypeptide(L)'
;LIRIIAGLETQTSGNILLDSQPIKKPGSDRGMVFQSYTLFPWLTIKKNVMFGLMISKTNRRKAATEAMDWLELVGLSEFADLYPHQLSGGMKQRVAIARALANQPRILLMDEPFGALDAQTRAQMQSYLLQIWRSIDITIVFITHDLEEAIYVADRILVLGANPGYLQEIVEVPVP
;
A
#
# COMPACT_ATOMS: atom_id res chain seq x y z
N LEU A 1 3.52 -10.05 -11.40
CA LEU A 1 3.86 -8.68 -11.82
C LEU A 1 4.24 -7.80 -10.62
N ILE A 2 3.35 -7.60 -9.62
CA ILE A 2 3.60 -6.69 -8.49
C ILE A 2 4.87 -7.03 -7.70
N ARG A 3 5.16 -8.32 -7.50
CA ARG A 3 6.38 -8.77 -6.81
C ARG A 3 7.65 -8.44 -7.59
N ILE A 4 7.59 -8.43 -8.93
CA ILE A 4 8.71 -8.02 -9.78
C ILE A 4 8.90 -6.49 -9.67
N ILE A 5 7.82 -5.69 -9.69
CA ILE A 5 7.88 -4.24 -9.48
C ILE A 5 8.42 -3.93 -8.08
N ALA A 6 8.05 -4.70 -7.06
CA ALA A 6 8.60 -4.56 -5.71
C ALA A 6 10.09 -4.93 -5.60
N GLY A 7 10.66 -5.58 -6.62
CA GLY A 7 12.03 -6.09 -6.61
C GLY A 7 12.21 -7.37 -5.77
N LEU A 8 11.10 -8.07 -5.48
CA LEU A 8 11.08 -9.33 -4.74
C LEU A 8 11.30 -10.55 -5.64
N GLU A 9 11.06 -10.40 -6.92
CA GLU A 9 11.28 -11.42 -7.96
C GLU A 9 11.93 -10.77 -9.17
N THR A 10 12.64 -11.58 -9.95
CA THR A 10 13.31 -11.13 -11.18
C THR A 10 12.44 -11.42 -12.40
N GLN A 11 12.38 -10.50 -13.33
CA GLN A 11 11.69 -10.70 -14.61
C GLN A 11 12.48 -11.70 -15.49
N THR A 12 11.77 -12.49 -16.29
CA THR A 12 12.37 -13.43 -17.26
C THR A 12 12.99 -12.67 -18.45
N SER A 13 12.37 -11.57 -18.86
CA SER A 13 12.83 -10.71 -19.96
C SER A 13 12.31 -9.29 -19.80
N GLY A 14 12.84 -8.36 -20.59
CA GLY A 14 12.47 -6.95 -20.52
C GLY A 14 13.12 -6.20 -19.36
N ASN A 15 12.69 -4.96 -19.15
CA ASN A 15 13.20 -4.06 -18.12
C ASN A 15 12.06 -3.45 -17.33
N ILE A 16 12.25 -3.27 -16.03
CA ILE A 16 11.36 -2.48 -15.17
C ILE A 16 12.13 -1.29 -14.66
N LEU A 17 11.58 -0.11 -14.87
CA LEU A 17 12.17 1.16 -14.47
C LEU A 17 11.23 1.89 -13.52
N LEU A 18 11.78 2.50 -12.48
CA LEU A 18 11.14 3.51 -11.66
C LEU A 18 11.93 4.80 -11.80
N ASP A 19 11.28 5.89 -12.26
CA ASP A 19 11.94 7.16 -12.56
C ASP A 19 13.18 6.98 -13.46
N SER A 20 13.05 6.18 -14.52
CA SER A 20 14.13 5.83 -15.46
C SER A 20 15.29 5.02 -14.89
N GLN A 21 15.20 4.59 -13.64
CA GLN A 21 16.19 3.75 -12.98
C GLN A 21 15.76 2.29 -12.93
N PRO A 22 16.62 1.32 -13.29
CA PRO A 22 16.25 -0.09 -13.29
C PRO A 22 16.05 -0.61 -11.87
N ILE A 23 14.94 -1.33 -11.66
CA ILE A 23 14.64 -2.02 -10.42
C ILE A 23 15.41 -3.34 -10.39
N LYS A 24 16.33 -3.51 -9.43
CA LYS A 24 17.16 -4.73 -9.29
C LYS A 24 16.94 -5.47 -7.97
N LYS A 25 16.40 -4.80 -6.95
CA LYS A 25 16.22 -5.33 -5.60
C LYS A 25 15.12 -4.53 -4.86
N PRO A 26 14.59 -5.02 -3.74
CA PRO A 26 13.70 -4.23 -2.89
C PRO A 26 14.35 -2.91 -2.46
N GLY A 27 13.54 -1.86 -2.32
CA GLY A 27 14.00 -0.52 -1.94
C GLY A 27 12.94 0.24 -1.16
N SER A 28 13.36 1.27 -0.40
CA SER A 28 12.47 2.15 0.36
C SER A 28 11.62 3.08 -0.52
N ASP A 29 12.00 3.23 -1.79
CA ASP A 29 11.28 3.96 -2.83
C ASP A 29 9.96 3.29 -3.26
N ARG A 30 9.72 2.06 -2.80
CA ARG A 30 8.52 1.25 -3.08
C ARG A 30 7.89 0.78 -1.79
N GLY A 31 6.66 1.24 -1.51
CA GLY A 31 5.82 0.69 -0.46
C GLY A 31 5.04 -0.51 -0.96
N MET A 32 4.83 -1.52 -0.11
CA MET A 32 3.98 -2.67 -0.46
C MET A 32 2.99 -2.98 0.65
N VAL A 33 1.73 -3.15 0.25
CA VAL A 33 0.62 -3.57 1.10
C VAL A 33 0.12 -4.91 0.56
N PHE A 34 0.22 -5.94 1.37
CA PHE A 34 -0.20 -7.30 1.02
C PHE A 34 -1.65 -7.56 1.44
N GLN A 35 -2.28 -8.54 0.83
CA GLN A 35 -3.62 -9.02 1.16
C GLN A 35 -3.77 -9.39 2.65
N SER A 36 -2.76 -9.98 3.26
CA SER A 36 -2.72 -10.39 4.68
C SER A 36 -2.03 -9.34 5.56
N TYR A 37 -2.38 -8.10 5.55
CA TYR A 37 -1.89 -6.98 6.37
C TYR A 37 -0.39 -7.00 6.79
N THR A 38 0.21 -8.15 7.01
CA THR A 38 1.63 -8.43 7.36
C THR A 38 2.18 -7.56 8.52
N LEU A 39 1.32 -7.15 9.46
CA LEU A 39 1.75 -6.40 10.64
C LEU A 39 2.55 -7.31 11.57
N PHE A 40 3.58 -6.76 12.21
CA PHE A 40 4.37 -7.47 13.22
C PHE A 40 3.53 -7.66 14.49
N PRO A 41 3.09 -8.88 14.84
CA PRO A 41 2.14 -9.10 15.93
C PRO A 41 2.70 -8.79 17.32
N TRP A 42 4.02 -8.78 17.46
CA TRP A 42 4.75 -8.45 18.71
C TRP A 42 5.07 -6.95 18.86
N LEU A 43 4.73 -6.13 17.87
CA LEU A 43 4.89 -4.67 17.94
C LEU A 43 3.54 -3.99 18.08
N THR A 44 3.49 -2.88 18.84
CA THR A 44 2.32 -2.00 18.82
C THR A 44 2.12 -1.38 17.43
N ILE A 45 0.95 -0.84 17.15
CA ILE A 45 0.69 -0.22 15.83
C ILE A 45 1.61 0.96 15.57
N LYS A 46 1.91 1.78 16.56
CA LYS A 46 2.92 2.84 16.47
C LYS A 46 4.29 2.27 16.09
N LYS A 47 4.73 1.21 16.76
CA LYS A 47 6.02 0.57 16.44
C LYS A 47 6.03 -0.11 15.07
N ASN A 48 4.88 -0.61 14.60
CA ASN A 48 4.74 -1.11 13.24
C ASN A 48 5.01 -0.01 12.21
N VAL A 49 4.42 1.18 12.38
CA VAL A 49 4.65 2.33 11.48
C VAL A 49 6.08 2.85 11.60
N MET A 50 6.64 2.92 12.81
CA MET A 50 8.03 3.33 13.04
C MET A 50 9.06 2.41 12.40
N PHE A 51 8.73 1.14 12.14
CA PHE A 51 9.71 0.10 11.82
C PHE A 51 10.61 0.47 10.62
N GLY A 52 10.02 0.92 9.52
CA GLY A 52 10.76 1.33 8.32
C GLY A 52 11.64 2.55 8.57
N LEU A 53 11.12 3.54 9.29
CA LEU A 53 11.84 4.75 9.67
C LEU A 53 13.09 4.44 10.52
N MET A 54 12.97 3.46 11.42
CA MET A 54 14.10 3.02 12.24
C MET A 54 15.19 2.30 11.42
N ILE A 55 14.81 1.52 10.42
CA ILE A 55 15.76 0.87 9.49
C ILE A 55 16.50 1.93 8.67
N SER A 56 15.83 2.99 8.25
CA SER A 56 16.41 4.13 7.51
C SER A 56 17.28 5.04 8.37
N LYS A 57 17.61 4.61 9.62
CA LYS A 57 18.45 5.35 10.60
C LYS A 57 17.89 6.72 11.01
N THR A 58 16.57 6.91 10.89
CA THR A 58 15.89 8.08 11.45
C THR A 58 16.03 8.07 12.98
N ASN A 59 16.29 9.23 13.57
CA ASN A 59 16.34 9.35 15.03
C ASN A 59 15.03 8.85 15.65
N ARG A 60 15.10 8.03 16.71
CA ARG A 60 13.95 7.37 17.35
C ARG A 60 12.83 8.35 17.75
N ARG A 61 13.21 9.56 18.24
CA ARG A 61 12.22 10.57 18.62
C ARG A 61 11.49 11.11 17.39
N LYS A 62 12.22 11.41 16.32
CA LYS A 62 11.65 11.85 15.04
C LYS A 62 10.76 10.77 14.42
N ALA A 63 11.25 9.52 14.37
CA ALA A 63 10.46 8.38 13.89
C ALA A 63 9.16 8.19 14.69
N ALA A 64 9.17 8.44 16.00
CA ALA A 64 8.00 8.33 16.84
C ALA A 64 6.97 9.43 16.56
N THR A 65 7.42 10.66 16.27
CA THR A 65 6.56 11.78 15.88
C THR A 65 5.95 11.51 14.51
N GLU A 66 6.77 11.21 13.50
CA GLU A 66 6.29 10.90 12.14
C GLU A 66 5.30 9.73 12.12
N ALA A 67 5.55 8.68 12.94
CA ALA A 67 4.61 7.58 13.04
C ALA A 67 3.26 7.98 13.66
N MET A 68 3.25 8.94 14.57
CA MET A 68 2.00 9.48 15.12
C MET A 68 1.26 10.33 14.09
N ASP A 69 1.96 11.14 13.31
CA ASP A 69 1.37 11.95 12.23
C ASP A 69 0.67 11.02 11.20
N TRP A 70 1.33 9.91 10.83
CA TRP A 70 0.74 8.90 9.96
C TRP A 70 -0.45 8.18 10.59
N LEU A 71 -0.41 7.88 11.89
CA LEU A 71 -1.54 7.29 12.60
C LEU A 71 -2.70 8.27 12.74
N GLU A 72 -2.45 9.55 12.89
CA GLU A 72 -3.46 10.59 12.88
C GLU A 72 -4.13 10.69 11.51
N LEU A 73 -3.34 10.72 10.43
CA LEU A 73 -3.84 10.72 9.05
C LEU A 73 -4.78 9.55 8.79
N VAL A 74 -4.47 8.36 9.35
CA VAL A 74 -5.30 7.15 9.21
C VAL A 74 -6.39 7.03 10.30
N GLY A 75 -6.57 8.03 11.16
CA GLY A 75 -7.59 8.07 12.22
C GLY A 75 -7.39 7.00 13.30
N LEU A 76 -6.12 6.67 13.64
CA LEU A 76 -5.76 5.62 14.60
C LEU A 76 -4.78 6.07 15.67
N SER A 77 -4.62 7.38 15.90
CA SER A 77 -3.70 7.93 16.91
C SER A 77 -4.02 7.44 18.33
N GLU A 78 -5.32 7.36 18.69
CA GLU A 78 -5.76 6.88 20.02
C GLU A 78 -5.45 5.39 20.26
N PHE A 79 -5.22 4.62 19.19
CA PHE A 79 -4.92 3.19 19.23
C PHE A 79 -3.42 2.89 19.13
N ALA A 80 -2.55 3.91 19.19
CA ALA A 80 -1.11 3.82 18.94
C ALA A 80 -0.38 2.72 19.73
N ASP A 81 -0.80 2.47 20.96
CA ASP A 81 -0.18 1.50 21.86
C ASP A 81 -0.84 0.11 21.82
N LEU A 82 -1.90 -0.09 21.03
CA LEU A 82 -2.51 -1.39 20.83
C LEU A 82 -1.66 -2.29 19.93
N TYR A 83 -1.88 -3.60 20.03
CA TYR A 83 -1.27 -4.63 19.20
C TYR A 83 -2.22 -5.03 18.05
N PRO A 84 -1.69 -5.57 16.93
CA PRO A 84 -2.51 -5.94 15.77
C PRO A 84 -3.69 -6.86 16.09
N HIS A 85 -3.56 -7.79 17.05
CA HIS A 85 -4.64 -8.71 17.40
C HIS A 85 -5.85 -8.01 18.05
N GLN A 86 -5.69 -6.79 18.55
CA GLN A 86 -6.74 -5.98 19.17
C GLN A 86 -7.52 -5.12 18.18
N LEU A 87 -7.14 -5.15 16.88
CA LEU A 87 -7.71 -4.31 15.84
C LEU A 87 -8.70 -5.07 14.96
N SER A 88 -9.70 -4.36 14.43
CA SER A 88 -10.54 -4.85 13.32
C SER A 88 -9.74 -5.01 12.02
N GLY A 89 -10.29 -5.71 11.01
CA GLY A 89 -9.66 -5.88 9.72
C GLY A 89 -9.35 -4.54 9.02
N GLY A 90 -10.32 -3.63 8.98
CA GLY A 90 -10.13 -2.30 8.41
C GLY A 90 -9.10 -1.45 9.16
N MET A 91 -9.03 -1.54 10.49
CA MET A 91 -7.99 -0.88 11.27
C MET A 91 -6.59 -1.44 10.93
N LYS A 92 -6.44 -2.76 10.85
CA LYS A 92 -5.18 -3.40 10.43
C LYS A 92 -4.74 -2.93 9.05
N GLN A 93 -5.68 -2.81 8.12
CA GLN A 93 -5.41 -2.32 6.77
C GLN A 93 -4.91 -0.88 6.79
N ARG A 94 -5.57 0.00 7.54
CA ARG A 94 -5.12 1.40 7.69
C ARG A 94 -3.71 1.49 8.29
N VAL A 95 -3.38 0.67 9.28
CA VAL A 95 -2.01 0.61 9.83
C VAL A 95 -1.01 0.10 8.79
N ALA A 96 -1.37 -0.90 7.97
CA ALA A 96 -0.49 -1.41 6.92
C ALA A 96 -0.19 -0.35 5.85
N ILE A 97 -1.21 0.44 5.47
CA ILE A 97 -1.05 1.59 4.56
C ILE A 97 -0.15 2.66 5.19
N ALA A 98 -0.43 3.08 6.43
CA ALA A 98 0.38 4.08 7.15
C ALA A 98 1.85 3.63 7.25
N ARG A 99 2.10 2.35 7.57
CA ARG A 99 3.45 1.77 7.63
C ARG A 99 4.18 1.83 6.28
N ALA A 100 3.47 1.55 5.19
CA ALA A 100 4.05 1.60 3.86
C ALA A 100 4.38 3.04 3.45
N LEU A 101 3.48 3.99 3.74
CA LEU A 101 3.62 5.40 3.39
C LEU A 101 4.63 6.15 4.27
N ALA A 102 4.85 5.72 5.50
CA ALA A 102 5.79 6.37 6.44
C ALA A 102 7.23 6.46 5.89
N ASN A 103 7.61 5.56 4.99
CA ASN A 103 8.91 5.62 4.30
C ASN A 103 8.93 6.58 3.10
N GLN A 104 7.85 7.31 2.84
CA GLN A 104 7.70 8.25 1.71
C GLN A 104 8.08 7.59 0.37
N PRO A 105 7.49 6.46 0.00
CA PRO A 105 7.81 5.77 -1.23
C PRO A 105 7.35 6.58 -2.45
N ARG A 106 7.98 6.36 -3.60
CA ARG A 106 7.59 6.94 -4.90
C ARG A 106 6.38 6.22 -5.50
N ILE A 107 6.22 4.94 -5.15
CA ILE A 107 5.13 4.09 -5.61
C ILE A 107 4.63 3.22 -4.47
N LEU A 108 3.30 3.11 -4.34
CA LEU A 108 2.63 2.20 -3.43
C LEU A 108 2.03 1.04 -4.23
N LEU A 109 2.46 -0.16 -3.90
CA LEU A 109 2.02 -1.40 -4.52
C LEU A 109 1.00 -2.07 -3.59
N MET A 110 -0.19 -2.37 -4.07
CA MET A 110 -1.27 -2.95 -3.29
C MET A 110 -1.77 -4.24 -3.95
N ASP A 111 -1.67 -5.36 -3.25
CA ASP A 111 -2.04 -6.69 -3.74
C ASP A 111 -3.33 -7.15 -3.06
N GLU A 112 -4.46 -7.03 -3.76
CA GLU A 112 -5.82 -7.32 -3.27
C GLU A 112 -6.09 -6.77 -1.85
N PRO A 113 -5.81 -5.49 -1.57
CA PRO A 113 -5.72 -4.98 -0.20
C PRO A 113 -7.03 -5.03 0.56
N PHE A 114 -8.17 -5.10 -0.12
CA PHE A 114 -9.49 -5.06 0.52
C PHE A 114 -10.27 -6.38 0.41
N GLY A 115 -9.65 -7.43 -0.18
CA GLY A 115 -10.32 -8.71 -0.44
C GLY A 115 -10.81 -9.43 0.83
N ALA A 116 -10.18 -9.20 1.98
CA ALA A 116 -10.57 -9.81 3.27
C ALA A 116 -11.59 -8.98 4.08
N LEU A 117 -12.06 -7.84 3.55
CA LEU A 117 -12.98 -6.94 4.24
C LEU A 117 -14.44 -7.21 3.85
N ASP A 118 -15.36 -7.00 4.79
CA ASP A 118 -16.78 -6.93 4.48
C ASP A 118 -17.11 -5.73 3.58
N ALA A 119 -18.25 -5.75 2.91
CA ALA A 119 -18.62 -4.76 1.90
C ALA A 119 -18.64 -3.32 2.43
N GLN A 120 -19.14 -3.10 3.65
CA GLN A 120 -19.22 -1.77 4.23
C GLN A 120 -17.84 -1.23 4.57
N THR A 121 -17.00 -2.03 5.22
CA THR A 121 -15.61 -1.68 5.55
C THR A 121 -14.80 -1.45 4.27
N ARG A 122 -15.00 -2.27 3.23
CA ARG A 122 -14.35 -2.13 1.93
C ARG A 122 -14.67 -0.76 1.30
N ALA A 123 -15.93 -0.38 1.19
CA ALA A 123 -16.34 0.92 0.65
C ALA A 123 -15.72 2.10 1.41
N GLN A 124 -15.66 2.01 2.74
CA GLN A 124 -15.00 3.01 3.56
C GLN A 124 -13.49 3.08 3.26
N MET A 125 -12.83 1.94 3.09
CA MET A 125 -11.39 1.88 2.81
C MET A 125 -11.04 2.39 1.41
N GLN A 126 -11.88 2.15 0.42
CA GLN A 126 -11.74 2.70 -0.94
C GLN A 126 -11.82 4.23 -0.92
N SER A 127 -12.87 4.78 -0.31
CA SER A 127 -13.01 6.24 -0.13
C SER A 127 -11.82 6.83 0.61
N TYR A 128 -11.35 6.15 1.63
CA TYR A 128 -10.19 6.55 2.42
C TYR A 128 -8.88 6.55 1.60
N LEU A 129 -8.67 5.52 0.77
CA LEU A 129 -7.50 5.45 -0.13
C LEU A 129 -7.48 6.63 -1.11
N LEU A 130 -8.64 6.99 -1.68
CA LEU A 130 -8.76 8.15 -2.55
C LEU A 130 -8.45 9.47 -1.83
N GLN A 131 -8.86 9.63 -0.58
CA GLN A 131 -8.52 10.81 0.24
C GLN A 131 -7.01 10.91 0.46
N ILE A 132 -6.35 9.81 0.81
CA ILE A 132 -4.89 9.76 0.94
C ILE A 132 -4.23 10.14 -0.39
N TRP A 133 -4.63 9.51 -1.49
CA TRP A 133 -4.06 9.76 -2.82
C TRP A 133 -4.17 11.24 -3.22
N ARG A 134 -5.30 11.90 -2.93
CA ARG A 134 -5.50 13.34 -3.19
C ARG A 134 -4.61 14.24 -2.33
N SER A 135 -4.16 13.76 -1.18
CA SER A 135 -3.34 14.53 -0.22
C SER A 135 -1.84 14.32 -0.37
N ILE A 136 -1.42 13.29 -1.12
CA ILE A 136 -0.02 12.89 -1.27
C ILE A 136 0.27 12.68 -2.76
N ASP A 137 1.38 13.23 -3.25
CA ASP A 137 1.86 12.97 -4.61
C ASP A 137 2.53 11.60 -4.69
N ILE A 138 1.74 10.56 -4.99
CA ILE A 138 2.21 9.17 -5.06
C ILE A 138 1.52 8.41 -6.19
N THR A 139 2.27 7.59 -6.90
CA THR A 139 1.70 6.60 -7.83
C THR A 139 1.24 5.37 -7.05
N ILE A 140 0.01 4.91 -7.29
CA ILE A 140 -0.53 3.68 -6.69
C ILE A 140 -0.73 2.65 -7.79
N VAL A 141 -0.14 1.46 -7.63
CA VAL A 141 -0.47 0.26 -8.41
C VAL A 141 -1.31 -0.66 -7.57
N PHE A 142 -2.55 -0.83 -7.98
CA PHE A 142 -3.57 -1.55 -7.24
C PHE A 142 -3.97 -2.81 -8.01
N ILE A 143 -3.87 -3.98 -7.40
CA ILE A 143 -4.34 -5.24 -7.98
C ILE A 143 -5.63 -5.65 -7.30
N THR A 144 -6.63 -5.92 -8.12
CA THR A 144 -7.91 -6.48 -7.68
C THR A 144 -8.50 -7.37 -8.78
N HIS A 145 -9.37 -8.27 -8.39
CA HIS A 145 -10.24 -9.04 -9.30
C HIS A 145 -11.67 -8.51 -9.28
N ASP A 146 -11.95 -7.46 -8.52
CA ASP A 146 -13.27 -6.82 -8.42
C ASP A 146 -13.31 -5.61 -9.37
N LEU A 147 -14.24 -5.67 -10.35
CA LEU A 147 -14.39 -4.64 -11.38
C LEU A 147 -14.93 -3.33 -10.81
N GLU A 148 -15.85 -3.39 -9.85
CA GLU A 148 -16.41 -2.19 -9.22
C GLU A 148 -15.31 -1.45 -8.43
N GLU A 149 -14.49 -2.21 -7.72
CA GLU A 149 -13.33 -1.67 -7.02
C GLU A 149 -12.34 -1.00 -7.97
N ALA A 150 -11.98 -1.67 -9.09
CA ALA A 150 -11.06 -1.11 -10.07
C ALA A 150 -11.59 0.21 -10.66
N ILE A 151 -12.87 0.26 -11.05
CA ILE A 151 -13.50 1.46 -11.62
C ILE A 151 -13.58 2.59 -10.57
N TYR A 152 -13.80 2.24 -9.30
CA TYR A 152 -13.97 3.25 -8.25
C TYR A 152 -12.64 3.93 -7.84
N VAL A 153 -11.52 3.19 -7.87
CA VAL A 153 -10.25 3.70 -7.32
C VAL A 153 -9.22 4.13 -8.37
N ALA A 154 -9.35 3.69 -9.64
CA ALA A 154 -8.32 3.89 -10.64
C ALA A 154 -8.65 5.03 -11.62
N ASP A 155 -7.63 5.73 -12.07
CA ASP A 155 -7.66 6.59 -13.26
C ASP A 155 -7.39 5.79 -14.55
N ARG A 156 -6.73 4.65 -14.42
CA ARG A 156 -6.39 3.76 -15.55
C ARG A 156 -6.39 2.29 -15.12
N ILE A 157 -7.04 1.43 -15.86
CA ILE A 157 -7.15 -0.01 -15.60
C ILE A 157 -6.40 -0.78 -16.68
N LEU A 158 -5.49 -1.65 -16.26
CA LEU A 158 -4.82 -2.62 -17.12
C LEU A 158 -5.54 -3.96 -16.98
N VAL A 159 -6.28 -4.37 -18.00
CA VAL A 159 -6.95 -5.67 -18.05
C VAL A 159 -5.95 -6.73 -18.46
N LEU A 160 -5.75 -7.72 -17.60
CA LEU A 160 -4.81 -8.82 -17.85
C LEU A 160 -5.57 -10.10 -18.20
N GLY A 161 -5.22 -10.69 -19.33
CA GLY A 161 -5.65 -12.04 -19.68
C GLY A 161 -4.86 -13.11 -18.91
N ALA A 162 -5.41 -14.32 -18.85
CA ALA A 162 -4.81 -15.46 -18.15
C ALA A 162 -4.39 -16.58 -19.11
N ASN A 163 -3.36 -17.34 -18.71
CA ASN A 163 -2.90 -18.60 -19.34
C ASN A 163 -2.51 -18.52 -20.82
N PRO A 164 -1.43 -17.87 -21.21
CA PRO A 164 -0.46 -17.11 -20.37
C PRO A 164 -0.98 -15.73 -20.02
N GLY A 165 -0.37 -15.10 -19.00
CA GLY A 165 -0.67 -13.71 -18.65
C GLY A 165 -0.22 -12.76 -19.76
N TYR A 166 -1.12 -11.91 -20.25
CA TYR A 166 -0.82 -10.86 -21.23
C TYR A 166 -1.70 -9.63 -20.99
N LEU A 167 -1.24 -8.48 -21.46
CA LEU A 167 -2.04 -7.25 -21.45
C LEU A 167 -3.11 -7.37 -22.53
N GLN A 168 -4.37 -7.40 -22.12
CA GLN A 168 -5.52 -7.48 -23.04
C GLN A 168 -5.96 -6.10 -23.49
N GLU A 169 -6.11 -5.17 -22.56
CA GLU A 169 -6.63 -3.84 -22.81
C GLU A 169 -6.16 -2.85 -21.75
N ILE A 170 -6.10 -1.58 -22.10
CA ILE A 170 -5.94 -0.45 -21.18
C ILE A 170 -7.19 0.41 -21.27
N VAL A 171 -7.88 0.57 -20.15
CA VAL A 171 -9.10 1.37 -20.05
C VAL A 171 -8.78 2.62 -19.23
N GLU A 172 -9.05 3.78 -19.79
CA GLU A 172 -9.01 5.04 -19.05
C GLU A 172 -10.35 5.25 -18.34
N VAL A 173 -10.30 5.54 -17.05
CA VAL A 173 -11.48 5.82 -16.23
C VAL A 173 -11.54 7.34 -16.06
N PRO A 174 -12.57 8.00 -16.61
CA PRO A 174 -12.71 9.44 -16.40
C PRO A 174 -12.97 9.68 -14.91
N VAL A 175 -11.97 10.24 -14.23
CA VAL A 175 -12.10 10.64 -12.84
C VAL A 175 -12.97 11.90 -12.79
N PRO A 176 -14.06 11.92 -12.00
CA PRO A 176 -14.91 13.08 -11.85
C PRO A 176 -14.20 14.23 -11.10
#